data_04d4441b66fd2d462a33d5c1aeeed4dd
#
_entry.id   04d4441b66fd2d462a33d5c1aeeed4dd
#
_cell.length_a   1.000
_cell.length_b   1.000
_cell.length_c   1.000
_cell.angle_alpha   90.00
_cell.angle_beta   90.00
_cell.angle_gamma   90.00
#
_symmetry.space_group_name_H-M   'P 1'
#
loop_
_entity.id
_entity.type
_entity.pdbx_description
1 polymer ?
#
loop_
_entity_poly.entity_id
_entity_poly.type
_entity_poly.pdbx_seq_one_letter_code
_entity_poly.pdbx_strand_id
1 'polypeptide(L)'
;MKKILFAAAVMALFTVNANAQFGFGAPQQQSGEPKAPELEYVVRLNVTLGQAFTVGDTGKGTRTVIPITGGTFEGPDIKGEVLPGGADYQMQCDGRTEIEAIYCIRTDDGVSIHVRNCGIIKMGGQGGMYFRCAPKFEAPKDSKYSWMNECLFLCQPGFGAGGGITLDVWKVK
;
A
#
# COMPACT_ATOMS: atom_id res chain seq x y z
N MET A 1 59.04 -23.66 -51.44
CA MET A 1 58.53 -24.38 -50.25
C MET A 1 58.65 -23.44 -49.05
N LYS A 2 57.57 -22.73 -48.71
CA LYS A 2 57.53 -21.80 -47.58
C LYS A 2 56.70 -22.44 -46.47
N LYS A 3 57.36 -22.71 -45.33
CA LYS A 3 56.70 -23.22 -44.11
C LYS A 3 56.03 -22.05 -43.37
N ILE A 4 54.73 -22.15 -43.18
CA ILE A 4 53.93 -21.20 -42.41
C ILE A 4 53.89 -21.76 -40.97
N LEU A 5 54.47 -21.01 -40.00
CA LEU A 5 54.34 -21.27 -38.56
C LEU A 5 52.98 -20.69 -38.09
N PHE A 6 52.13 -21.55 -37.55
CA PHE A 6 50.95 -21.13 -36.79
C PHE A 6 51.38 -20.82 -35.35
N ALA A 7 51.27 -19.54 -34.98
CA ALA A 7 51.40 -19.12 -33.57
C ALA A 7 50.04 -19.30 -32.88
N ALA A 8 49.95 -20.24 -31.95
CA ALA A 8 48.79 -20.41 -31.11
C ALA A 8 48.78 -19.30 -30.02
N ALA A 9 47.88 -18.35 -30.10
CA ALA A 9 47.61 -17.38 -29.04
C ALA A 9 46.80 -18.05 -27.93
N VAL A 10 47.44 -18.23 -26.74
CA VAL A 10 46.77 -18.69 -25.54
C VAL A 10 46.00 -17.49 -24.99
N MET A 11 44.69 -17.48 -25.14
CA MET A 11 43.78 -16.54 -24.47
C MET A 11 43.61 -17.03 -23.02
N ALA A 12 44.23 -16.33 -22.09
CA ALA A 12 43.98 -16.50 -20.65
C ALA A 12 42.60 -15.89 -20.33
N LEU A 13 41.59 -16.74 -20.11
CA LEU A 13 40.29 -16.34 -19.56
C LEU A 13 40.48 -15.93 -18.09
N PHE A 14 40.52 -14.62 -17.84
CA PHE A 14 40.31 -14.12 -16.49
C PHE A 14 38.82 -14.29 -16.13
N THR A 15 38.53 -15.34 -15.38
CA THR A 15 37.24 -15.44 -14.68
C THR A 15 37.24 -14.44 -13.53
N VAL A 16 36.61 -13.31 -13.74
CA VAL A 16 36.29 -12.37 -12.64
C VAL A 16 35.21 -13.02 -11.78
N ASN A 17 35.63 -13.56 -10.62
CA ASN A 17 34.69 -13.98 -9.57
C ASN A 17 34.08 -12.73 -8.95
N ALA A 18 32.98 -12.23 -9.54
CA ALA A 18 32.14 -11.23 -8.92
C ALA A 18 31.23 -11.89 -7.88
N ASN A 19 31.78 -12.34 -6.78
CA ASN A 19 31.04 -12.62 -5.56
C ASN A 19 30.77 -11.28 -4.87
N ALA A 20 29.87 -10.48 -5.45
CA ALA A 20 29.19 -9.44 -4.68
C ALA A 20 28.26 -10.18 -3.71
N GLN A 21 28.67 -10.27 -2.46
CA GLN A 21 27.83 -10.70 -1.35
C GLN A 21 26.71 -9.68 -1.11
N PHE A 22 25.73 -9.66 -2.02
CA PHE A 22 24.39 -9.29 -1.61
C PHE A 22 23.82 -10.54 -0.95
N GLY A 23 23.69 -10.53 0.37
CA GLY A 23 23.19 -11.63 1.18
C GLY A 23 21.68 -11.87 1.01
N PHE A 24 21.22 -11.99 -0.24
CA PHE A 24 19.98 -12.66 -0.54
C PHE A 24 20.31 -14.15 -0.52
N GLY A 25 19.96 -14.82 0.57
CA GLY A 25 19.94 -16.28 0.59
C GLY A 25 19.27 -16.77 -0.69
N ALA A 26 19.82 -17.78 -1.34
CA ALA A 26 19.21 -18.39 -2.52
C ALA A 26 17.73 -18.64 -2.20
N PRO A 27 16.79 -18.28 -3.11
CA PRO A 27 15.38 -18.53 -2.88
C PRO A 27 15.23 -20.02 -2.58
N GLN A 28 14.78 -20.34 -1.37
CA GLN A 28 14.42 -21.72 -1.02
C GLN A 28 13.29 -22.10 -1.97
N GLN A 29 13.53 -23.07 -2.84
CA GLN A 29 12.51 -23.69 -3.66
C GLN A 29 11.48 -24.31 -2.70
N GLN A 30 10.37 -23.61 -2.47
CA GLN A 30 9.24 -24.16 -1.75
C GLN A 30 8.70 -25.34 -2.56
N SER A 31 9.04 -26.55 -2.15
CA SER A 31 8.47 -27.79 -2.67
C SER A 31 7.08 -27.99 -2.08
N GLY A 32 6.06 -27.33 -2.67
CA GLY A 32 4.66 -27.42 -2.25
C GLY A 32 3.79 -26.47 -3.06
N GLU A 33 2.49 -26.67 -3.01
CA GLU A 33 1.56 -25.69 -3.59
C GLU A 33 1.70 -24.34 -2.90
N PRO A 34 1.64 -23.20 -3.65
CA PRO A 34 1.69 -21.88 -3.06
C PRO A 34 0.59 -21.68 -2.03
N LYS A 35 0.96 -21.32 -0.80
CA LYS A 35 0.01 -20.99 0.26
C LYS A 35 -0.29 -19.49 0.24
N ALA A 36 -1.57 -19.12 0.32
CA ALA A 36 -1.96 -17.72 0.42
C ALA A 36 -1.41 -17.10 1.72
N PRO A 37 -1.00 -15.81 1.71
CA PRO A 37 -0.62 -15.11 2.93
C PRO A 37 -1.77 -15.08 3.93
N GLU A 38 -1.44 -15.15 5.21
CA GLU A 38 -2.40 -14.98 6.29
C GLU A 38 -2.63 -13.50 6.59
N LEU A 39 -3.82 -13.16 7.04
CA LEU A 39 -4.18 -11.80 7.41
C LEU A 39 -4.49 -11.72 8.91
N GLU A 40 -3.92 -10.72 9.57
CA GLU A 40 -4.17 -10.40 10.97
C GLU A 40 -4.93 -9.08 11.06
N TYR A 41 -6.10 -9.09 11.70
CA TYR A 41 -6.89 -7.87 11.89
C TYR A 41 -6.16 -6.89 12.81
N VAL A 42 -6.13 -5.62 12.39
CA VAL A 42 -5.40 -4.57 13.11
C VAL A 42 -6.35 -3.51 13.67
N VAL A 43 -7.22 -2.95 12.81
CA VAL A 43 -8.02 -1.78 13.22
C VAL A 43 -9.17 -1.53 12.28
N ARG A 44 -10.28 -0.98 12.80
CA ARG A 44 -11.33 -0.32 12.04
C ARG A 44 -11.24 1.18 12.21
N LEU A 45 -11.20 1.90 11.09
CA LEU A 45 -11.34 3.35 11.08
C LEU A 45 -12.77 3.72 10.63
N ASN A 46 -13.37 4.71 11.31
CA ASN A 46 -14.61 5.36 10.91
C ASN A 46 -14.27 6.79 10.51
N VAL A 47 -14.16 7.03 9.21
CA VAL A 47 -13.69 8.31 8.67
C VAL A 47 -14.88 9.18 8.28
N THR A 48 -14.91 10.41 8.78
CA THR A 48 -15.92 11.41 8.41
C THR A 48 -15.42 12.24 7.23
N LEU A 49 -16.31 12.48 6.29
CA LEU A 49 -16.02 13.15 5.04
C LEU A 49 -16.73 14.51 4.97
N GLY A 50 -16.05 15.47 4.36
CA GLY A 50 -16.61 16.77 4.02
C GLY A 50 -17.25 16.79 2.64
N GLN A 51 -17.69 17.98 2.22
CA GLN A 51 -18.26 18.17 0.90
C GLN A 51 -17.19 17.97 -0.19
N ALA A 52 -17.45 17.00 -1.08
CA ALA A 52 -16.60 16.77 -2.24
C ALA A 52 -16.66 17.94 -3.23
N PHE A 53 -15.55 18.20 -3.91
CA PHE A 53 -15.50 19.08 -5.05
C PHE A 53 -14.73 18.45 -6.21
N THR A 54 -15.15 18.80 -7.42
CA THR A 54 -14.56 18.25 -8.64
C THR A 54 -13.64 19.29 -9.28
N VAL A 55 -12.41 18.88 -9.57
CA VAL A 55 -11.44 19.69 -10.34
C VAL A 55 -11.82 19.69 -11.82
N GLY A 56 -12.33 18.56 -12.32
CA GLY A 56 -12.74 18.37 -13.72
C GLY A 56 -11.94 17.27 -14.41
N ASP A 57 -12.13 17.18 -15.73
CA ASP A 57 -11.38 16.25 -16.57
C ASP A 57 -9.95 16.75 -16.77
N THR A 58 -8.99 15.88 -16.44
CA THR A 58 -7.54 16.18 -16.51
C THR A 58 -6.88 15.56 -17.74
N GLY A 59 -7.64 14.95 -18.64
CA GLY A 59 -7.13 14.13 -19.73
C GLY A 59 -6.69 12.72 -19.32
N LYS A 60 -6.64 12.44 -18.01
CA LYS A 60 -6.41 11.11 -17.42
C LYS A 60 -7.67 10.54 -16.78
N GLY A 61 -8.70 11.37 -16.64
CA GLY A 61 -9.95 11.10 -15.96
C GLY A 61 -10.42 12.31 -15.17
N THR A 62 -11.58 12.19 -14.53
CA THR A 62 -12.16 13.23 -13.71
C THR A 62 -11.59 13.19 -12.29
N ARG A 63 -10.94 14.27 -11.87
CA ARG A 63 -10.40 14.41 -10.52
C ARG A 63 -11.48 14.97 -9.58
N THR A 64 -11.71 14.25 -8.47
CA THR A 64 -12.55 14.69 -7.35
C THR A 64 -11.76 14.66 -6.07
N VAL A 65 -11.94 15.65 -5.22
CA VAL A 65 -11.30 15.73 -3.90
C VAL A 65 -12.38 15.71 -2.82
N ILE A 66 -12.24 14.81 -1.88
CA ILE A 66 -13.19 14.64 -0.76
C ILE A 66 -12.42 14.93 0.54
N PRO A 67 -12.66 16.08 1.19
CA PRO A 67 -12.00 16.40 2.44
C PRO A 67 -12.28 15.35 3.53
N ILE A 68 -11.28 15.01 4.32
CA ILE A 68 -11.41 14.21 5.54
C ILE A 68 -11.53 15.19 6.70
N THR A 69 -12.66 15.13 7.42
CA THR A 69 -12.99 16.07 8.49
C THR A 69 -12.76 15.54 9.88
N GLY A 70 -12.39 14.25 9.98
CA GLY A 70 -12.11 13.60 11.26
C GLY A 70 -12.59 12.16 11.28
N GLY A 71 -12.86 11.65 12.48
CA GLY A 71 -13.36 10.30 12.71
C GLY A 71 -12.70 9.65 13.92
N THR A 72 -12.91 8.35 14.06
CA THR A 72 -12.34 7.53 15.13
C THR A 72 -11.77 6.25 14.57
N PHE A 73 -10.89 5.60 15.33
CA PHE A 73 -10.46 4.24 15.01
C PHE A 73 -10.29 3.42 16.28
N GLU A 74 -10.55 2.13 16.16
CA GLU A 74 -10.41 1.17 17.25
C GLU A 74 -10.03 -0.22 16.70
N GLY A 75 -9.11 -0.87 17.39
CA GLY A 75 -8.63 -2.22 17.15
C GLY A 75 -8.14 -2.85 18.44
N PRO A 76 -7.65 -4.11 18.37
CA PRO A 76 -7.19 -4.83 19.58
C PRO A 76 -6.13 -4.10 20.38
N ASP A 77 -5.15 -3.47 19.69
CA ASP A 77 -3.97 -2.87 20.32
C ASP A 77 -3.79 -1.38 19.98
N ILE A 78 -4.75 -0.78 19.28
CA ILE A 78 -4.66 0.62 18.83
C ILE A 78 -6.05 1.26 18.77
N LYS A 79 -6.17 2.48 19.29
CA LYS A 79 -7.38 3.30 19.19
C LYS A 79 -7.05 4.79 19.23
N GLY A 80 -8.00 5.61 18.79
CA GLY A 80 -7.82 7.05 18.77
C GLY A 80 -8.72 7.76 17.76
N GLU A 81 -8.25 8.88 17.23
CA GLU A 81 -9.00 9.78 16.34
C GLU A 81 -8.33 9.92 14.96
N VAL A 82 -9.14 10.08 13.93
CA VAL A 82 -8.69 10.55 12.62
C VAL A 82 -8.63 12.07 12.67
N LEU A 83 -7.47 12.63 12.32
CA LEU A 83 -7.28 14.08 12.35
C LEU A 83 -7.90 14.74 11.11
N PRO A 84 -8.52 15.91 11.25
CA PRO A 84 -8.97 16.70 10.11
C PRO A 84 -7.79 17.27 9.32
N GLY A 85 -8.01 17.64 8.05
CA GLY A 85 -7.01 18.31 7.20
C GLY A 85 -6.44 17.43 6.08
N GLY A 86 -6.79 16.13 6.04
CA GLY A 86 -6.50 15.26 4.92
C GLY A 86 -7.59 15.27 3.86
N ALA A 87 -7.37 14.53 2.77
CA ALA A 87 -8.38 14.34 1.73
C ALA A 87 -8.18 13.01 0.99
N ASP A 88 -9.25 12.54 0.36
CA ASP A 88 -9.24 11.49 -0.65
C ASP A 88 -9.24 12.14 -2.05
N TYR A 89 -8.17 11.89 -2.79
CA TYR A 89 -7.92 12.43 -4.14
C TYR A 89 -8.31 11.39 -5.18
N GLN A 90 -9.61 11.26 -5.43
CA GLN A 90 -10.15 10.29 -6.37
C GLN A 90 -9.88 10.67 -7.83
N MET A 91 -9.51 9.68 -8.64
CA MET A 91 -9.42 9.79 -10.09
C MET A 91 -10.41 8.82 -10.72
N GLN A 92 -11.49 9.34 -11.28
CA GLN A 92 -12.47 8.55 -12.02
C GLN A 92 -11.97 8.35 -13.46
N CYS A 93 -11.48 7.13 -13.71
CA CYS A 93 -11.04 6.68 -15.03
C CYS A 93 -12.16 5.87 -15.71
N ASP A 94 -11.94 5.46 -16.97
CA ASP A 94 -12.86 4.58 -17.65
C ASP A 94 -12.99 3.23 -16.92
N GLY A 95 -14.21 2.92 -16.49
CA GLY A 95 -14.56 1.67 -15.81
C GLY A 95 -14.09 1.48 -14.36
N ARG A 96 -13.37 2.44 -13.75
CA ARG A 96 -12.94 2.39 -12.34
C ARG A 96 -12.69 3.77 -11.74
N THR A 97 -12.67 3.83 -10.41
CA THR A 97 -12.16 4.99 -9.65
C THR A 97 -10.92 4.58 -8.87
N GLU A 98 -9.84 5.31 -9.05
CA GLU A 98 -8.63 5.19 -8.24
C GLU A 98 -8.76 6.10 -7.01
N ILE A 99 -8.40 5.56 -5.86
CA ILE A 99 -8.46 6.21 -4.54
C ILE A 99 -7.03 6.52 -4.10
N GLU A 100 -6.83 7.72 -3.59
CA GLU A 100 -5.62 8.09 -2.87
C GLU A 100 -5.97 8.99 -1.70
N ALA A 101 -6.24 8.40 -0.53
CA ALA A 101 -6.51 9.15 0.69
C ALA A 101 -5.22 9.39 1.48
N ILE A 102 -4.94 10.66 1.79
CA ILE A 102 -3.76 11.08 2.56
C ILE A 102 -4.27 11.86 3.78
N TYR A 103 -3.95 11.37 4.97
CA TYR A 103 -4.38 11.96 6.24
C TYR A 103 -3.51 11.50 7.40
N CYS A 104 -3.77 12.00 8.59
CA CYS A 104 -3.13 11.54 9.82
C CYS A 104 -4.17 11.01 10.81
N ILE A 105 -3.73 10.07 11.63
CA ILE A 105 -4.45 9.60 12.81
C ILE A 105 -3.64 9.92 14.06
N ARG A 106 -4.32 10.05 15.20
CA ARG A 106 -3.67 10.21 16.50
C ARG A 106 -4.20 9.16 17.46
N THR A 107 -3.31 8.42 18.08
CA THR A 107 -3.66 7.42 19.08
C THR A 107 -4.03 8.08 20.41
N ASP A 108 -4.77 7.38 21.28
CA ASP A 108 -5.15 7.88 22.62
C ASP A 108 -3.94 8.20 23.51
N ASP A 109 -2.79 7.58 23.27
CA ASP A 109 -1.52 7.91 23.92
C ASP A 109 -0.70 9.01 23.22
N GLY A 110 -1.33 9.70 22.25
CA GLY A 110 -0.81 10.93 21.66
C GLY A 110 0.14 10.76 20.49
N VAL A 111 0.34 9.54 19.98
CA VAL A 111 1.22 9.29 18.83
C VAL A 111 0.48 9.61 17.54
N SER A 112 1.06 10.50 16.71
CA SER A 112 0.54 10.79 15.37
C SER A 112 1.16 9.85 14.34
N ILE A 113 0.31 9.29 13.47
CA ILE A 113 0.69 8.35 12.40
C ILE A 113 0.16 8.88 11.08
N HIS A 114 1.01 9.01 10.09
CA HIS A 114 0.60 9.37 8.73
C HIS A 114 0.05 8.15 8.01
N VAL A 115 -1.02 8.35 7.24
CA VAL A 115 -1.69 7.32 6.46
C VAL A 115 -1.78 7.75 5.01
N ARG A 116 -1.30 6.90 4.09
CA ARG A 116 -1.57 6.99 2.67
C ARG A 116 -2.29 5.72 2.23
N ASN A 117 -3.56 5.84 1.89
CA ASN A 117 -4.39 4.69 1.55
C ASN A 117 -4.76 4.73 0.06
N CYS A 118 -4.13 3.86 -0.74
CA CYS A 118 -4.39 3.73 -2.17
C CYS A 118 -5.36 2.58 -2.43
N GLY A 119 -6.29 2.76 -3.36
CA GLY A 119 -7.29 1.74 -3.63
C GLY A 119 -7.98 1.88 -4.98
N ILE A 120 -8.88 0.94 -5.23
CA ILE A 120 -9.67 0.87 -6.47
C ILE A 120 -11.13 0.58 -6.12
N ILE A 121 -12.03 1.39 -6.71
CA ILE A 121 -13.47 1.09 -6.81
C ILE A 121 -13.76 0.70 -8.25
N LYS A 122 -14.45 -0.42 -8.42
CA LYS A 122 -15.00 -0.84 -9.70
C LYS A 122 -16.44 -1.28 -9.51
N MET A 123 -17.36 -0.66 -10.27
CA MET A 123 -18.77 -1.01 -10.27
C MET A 123 -19.06 -2.03 -11.35
N GLY A 124 -19.97 -2.96 -11.08
CA GLY A 124 -20.48 -3.93 -12.07
C GLY A 124 -19.88 -5.32 -11.99
N GLY A 125 -20.46 -6.25 -12.77
CA GLY A 125 -20.20 -7.69 -12.72
C GLY A 125 -21.12 -8.44 -11.76
N GLN A 126 -21.06 -9.78 -11.76
CA GLN A 126 -21.92 -10.64 -10.91
C GLN A 126 -21.64 -10.51 -9.40
N GLY A 127 -20.54 -9.85 -9.01
CA GLY A 127 -20.14 -9.64 -7.61
C GLY A 127 -20.49 -8.27 -7.03
N GLY A 128 -21.18 -7.39 -7.76
CA GLY A 128 -21.50 -6.04 -7.29
C GLY A 128 -20.29 -5.10 -7.32
N MET A 129 -20.03 -4.36 -6.24
CA MET A 129 -18.93 -3.40 -6.15
C MET A 129 -17.65 -4.08 -5.64
N TYR A 130 -16.57 -3.92 -6.40
CA TYR A 130 -15.22 -4.19 -5.90
C TYR A 130 -14.64 -2.92 -5.29
N PHE A 131 -14.33 -2.94 -3.99
CA PHE A 131 -13.68 -1.83 -3.30
C PHE A 131 -12.61 -2.40 -2.36
N ARG A 132 -11.33 -2.21 -2.71
CA ARG A 132 -10.18 -2.67 -1.92
C ARG A 132 -9.10 -1.59 -1.91
N CYS A 133 -8.41 -1.48 -0.77
CA CYS A 133 -7.31 -0.56 -0.59
C CYS A 133 -6.11 -1.24 0.06
N ALA A 134 -4.96 -0.58 -0.07
CA ALA A 134 -3.71 -0.99 0.54
C ALA A 134 -3.09 0.22 1.25
N PRO A 135 -3.43 0.43 2.53
CA PRO A 135 -2.88 1.54 3.30
C PRO A 135 -1.40 1.33 3.62
N LYS A 136 -0.65 2.42 3.59
CA LYS A 136 0.69 2.53 4.13
C LYS A 136 0.65 3.47 5.32
N PHE A 137 1.28 3.05 6.43
CA PHE A 137 1.40 3.84 7.64
C PHE A 137 2.84 4.32 7.81
N GLU A 138 3.00 5.51 8.40
CA GLU A 138 4.29 6.04 8.81
C GLU A 138 4.17 6.51 10.25
N ALA A 139 4.66 5.68 11.18
CA ALA A 139 4.68 5.94 12.60
C ALA A 139 6.07 6.41 13.04
N PRO A 140 6.20 7.23 14.12
CA PRO A 140 7.49 7.60 14.68
C PRO A 140 8.31 6.36 15.06
N LYS A 141 9.60 6.34 14.68
CA LYS A 141 10.49 5.19 14.87
C LYS A 141 10.62 4.73 16.33
N ASP A 142 10.49 5.66 17.26
CA ASP A 142 10.65 5.41 18.70
C ASP A 142 9.31 5.12 19.40
N SER A 143 8.21 5.01 18.64
CA SER A 143 6.89 4.67 19.18
C SER A 143 6.66 3.16 19.18
N LYS A 144 5.75 2.70 20.05
CA LYS A 144 5.30 1.29 20.03
C LYS A 144 4.59 0.87 18.74
N TYR A 145 4.29 1.83 17.86
CA TYR A 145 3.65 1.62 16.57
C TYR A 145 4.62 1.57 15.39
N SER A 146 5.94 1.68 15.64
CA SER A 146 6.98 1.67 14.60
C SER A 146 6.95 0.41 13.69
N TRP A 147 6.45 -0.71 14.21
CA TRP A 147 6.24 -1.94 13.44
C TRP A 147 5.33 -1.74 12.19
N MET A 148 4.45 -0.73 12.20
CA MET A 148 3.59 -0.42 11.05
C MET A 148 4.39 0.06 9.83
N ASN A 149 5.61 0.56 10.03
CA ASN A 149 6.50 0.99 8.95
C ASN A 149 7.09 -0.19 8.14
N GLU A 150 7.05 -1.40 8.72
CA GLU A 150 7.75 -2.59 8.20
C GLU A 150 6.79 -3.67 7.68
N CYS A 151 5.48 -3.37 7.63
CA CYS A 151 4.45 -4.31 7.24
C CYS A 151 3.67 -3.83 6.02
N LEU A 152 3.11 -4.79 5.28
CA LEU A 152 2.10 -4.53 4.27
C LEU A 152 0.71 -4.68 4.87
N PHE A 153 -0.22 -3.86 4.38
CA PHE A 153 -1.60 -3.88 4.84
C PHE A 153 -2.56 -3.97 3.67
N LEU A 154 -3.69 -4.63 3.92
CA LEU A 154 -4.86 -4.65 3.06
C LEU A 154 -6.04 -4.03 3.81
N CYS A 155 -6.93 -3.39 3.06
CA CYS A 155 -8.10 -2.75 3.63
C CYS A 155 -9.35 -3.07 2.83
N GLN A 156 -10.42 -3.35 3.54
CA GLN A 156 -11.76 -3.46 2.99
C GLN A 156 -12.58 -2.27 3.44
N PRO A 157 -12.81 -1.30 2.55
CA PRO A 157 -13.72 -0.20 2.83
C PRO A 157 -15.19 -0.65 2.83
N GLY A 158 -15.98 0.07 3.63
CA GLY A 158 -17.42 -0.02 3.69
C GLY A 158 -18.03 1.37 3.83
N PHE A 159 -19.35 1.48 3.64
CA PHE A 159 -20.07 2.74 3.87
C PHE A 159 -20.54 2.79 5.33
N GLY A 160 -20.13 3.84 6.03
CA GLY A 160 -20.52 4.10 7.40
C GLY A 160 -21.86 4.87 7.50
N ALA A 161 -22.38 4.95 8.72
CA ALA A 161 -23.54 5.79 9.00
C ALA A 161 -23.23 7.27 8.72
N GLY A 162 -24.21 8.04 8.26
CA GLY A 162 -24.05 9.48 8.01
C GLY A 162 -23.18 9.86 6.82
N GLY A 163 -22.90 8.92 5.89
CA GLY A 163 -22.14 9.19 4.66
C GLY A 163 -20.62 9.11 4.84
N GLY A 164 -20.13 8.64 5.98
CA GLY A 164 -18.72 8.35 6.19
C GLY A 164 -18.26 7.02 5.57
N ILE A 165 -16.97 6.73 5.69
CA ILE A 165 -16.35 5.49 5.23
C ILE A 165 -15.82 4.71 6.43
N THR A 166 -16.09 3.41 6.47
CA THR A 166 -15.42 2.49 7.38
C THR A 166 -14.27 1.78 6.66
N LEU A 167 -13.16 1.58 7.35
CA LEU A 167 -11.97 0.94 6.80
C LEU A 167 -11.55 -0.18 7.76
N ASP A 168 -11.81 -1.43 7.40
CA ASP A 168 -11.25 -2.58 8.10
C ASP A 168 -9.86 -2.89 7.55
N VAL A 169 -8.87 -2.93 8.42
CA VAL A 169 -7.45 -3.04 8.04
C VAL A 169 -6.85 -4.31 8.63
N TRP A 170 -6.15 -5.04 7.78
CA TRP A 170 -5.39 -6.24 8.13
C TRP A 170 -3.92 -6.09 7.74
N LYS A 171 -3.05 -6.59 8.60
CA LYS A 171 -1.63 -6.81 8.29
C LYS A 171 -1.48 -8.13 7.52
N VAL A 172 -0.63 -8.14 6.50
CA VAL A 172 -0.21 -9.34 5.78
C VAL A 172 0.91 -10.02 6.57
N LYS A 173 0.76 -11.33 6.84
CA LYS A 173 1.76 -12.18 7.53
C LYS A 173 2.63 -12.93 6.55
#